data_035263b91ed69ea7d2ea54c877b8dbae
#
_entry.id   035263b91ed69ea7d2ea54c877b8dbae
#
_cell.length_a   1.000
_cell.length_b   1.000
_cell.length_c   1.000
_cell.angle_alpha   90.00
_cell.angle_beta   90.00
_cell.angle_gamma   90.00
#
_symmetry.space_group_name_H-M   'P 1'
#
loop_
_entity.id
_entity.type
_entity.pdbx_description
1 polymer ?
#
loop_
_entity_poly.entity_id
_entity_poly.type
_entity_poly.pdbx_seq_one_letter_code
_entity_poly.pdbx_strand_id
1 'polypeptide(L)' 'DWYNQRVDACVDTELKAILEHNRDEEKEHAAMVLEWIRRRDPRMNKELKDYLFTEKPIAHP' A
#
# COMPACT_ATOMS: atom_id res chain seq x y z
N ASP A 1 -10.65 2.91 3.02
CA ASP A 1 -9.79 4.02 3.41
C ASP A 1 -10.30 5.35 2.87
N TRP A 2 -9.70 6.45 3.24
CA TRP A 2 -10.17 7.79 2.88
C TRP A 2 -10.18 8.04 1.37
N TYR A 3 -9.15 7.59 0.67
CA TYR A 3 -9.07 7.72 -0.79
C TYR A 3 -10.18 6.94 -1.48
N ASN A 4 -10.43 5.72 -1.03
CA ASN A 4 -11.50 4.91 -1.60
C ASN A 4 -12.87 5.53 -1.37
N GLN A 5 -13.12 6.12 -0.21
CA GLN A 5 -14.38 6.82 0.06
C GLN A 5 -14.57 8.00 -0.87
N ARG A 6 -13.53 8.77 -1.15
CA ARG A 6 -13.62 9.91 -2.08
C ARG A 6 -13.89 9.45 -3.50
N VAL A 7 -13.26 8.37 -3.94
CA VAL A 7 -13.49 7.81 -5.27
C VAL A 7 -14.94 7.36 -5.42
N ASP A 8 -15.47 6.64 -4.42
CA ASP A 8 -16.84 6.13 -4.47
C ASP A 8 -17.89 7.24 -4.45
N ALA A 9 -17.62 8.34 -3.80
CA ALA A 9 -18.53 9.47 -3.72
C ALA A 9 -18.48 10.38 -4.96
N CYS A 10 -17.49 10.22 -5.83
CA CYS A 10 -17.28 11.07 -6.99
C CYS A 10 -18.19 10.67 -8.13
N VAL A 11 -19.00 11.63 -8.64
CA VAL A 11 -19.91 11.40 -9.79
C VAL A 11 -19.29 11.80 -11.13
N ASP A 12 -18.19 12.56 -11.12
CA ASP A 12 -17.48 12.98 -12.33
C ASP A 12 -16.47 11.90 -12.70
N THR A 13 -16.60 11.32 -13.89
CA THR A 13 -15.75 10.20 -14.31
C THR A 13 -14.30 10.60 -14.51
N GLU A 14 -14.03 11.82 -15.01
CA GLU A 14 -12.64 12.28 -15.15
C GLU A 14 -12.00 12.51 -13.81
N LEU A 15 -12.70 13.15 -12.89
CA LEU A 15 -12.17 13.37 -11.54
C LEU A 15 -11.97 12.06 -10.80
N LYS A 16 -12.90 11.13 -10.96
CA LYS A 16 -12.77 9.79 -10.38
C LYS A 16 -11.50 9.11 -10.89
N ALA A 17 -11.23 9.19 -12.19
CA ALA A 17 -10.01 8.60 -12.77
C ALA A 17 -8.75 9.23 -12.19
N ILE A 18 -8.74 10.55 -11.99
CA ILE A 18 -7.60 11.25 -11.38
C ILE A 18 -7.38 10.78 -9.94
N LEU A 19 -8.45 10.67 -9.17
CA LEU A 19 -8.36 10.22 -7.77
C LEU A 19 -7.86 8.77 -7.68
N GLU A 20 -8.32 7.91 -8.57
CA GLU A 20 -7.85 6.53 -8.63
C GLU A 20 -6.37 6.45 -8.98
N HIS A 21 -5.93 7.26 -9.92
CA HIS A 21 -4.53 7.34 -10.31
C HIS A 21 -3.66 7.80 -9.14
N ASN A 22 -4.09 8.85 -8.44
CA ASN A 22 -3.37 9.35 -7.26
C ASN A 22 -3.29 8.31 -6.15
N ARG A 23 -4.38 7.57 -5.92
CA ARG A 23 -4.40 6.48 -4.94
C ARG A 23 -3.36 5.41 -5.29
N ASP A 24 -3.28 5.05 -6.57
CA ASP A 24 -2.34 4.01 -7.01
C ASP A 24 -0.89 4.49 -6.91
N GLU A 25 -0.63 5.77 -7.20
CA GLU A 25 0.69 6.35 -7.01
C GLU A 25 1.10 6.35 -5.53
N GLU A 26 0.16 6.62 -4.62
CA GLU A 26 0.46 6.56 -3.18
C GLU A 26 0.88 5.15 -2.75
N LYS A 27 0.27 4.14 -3.31
CA LYS A 27 0.65 2.75 -3.03
C LYS A 27 2.05 2.44 -3.56
N GLU A 28 2.39 2.94 -4.73
CA GLU A 28 3.74 2.80 -5.27
C GLU A 28 4.77 3.48 -4.36
N HIS A 29 4.49 4.71 -3.93
CA HIS A 29 5.38 5.44 -3.03
C HIS A 29 5.59 4.69 -1.71
N ALA A 30 4.53 4.14 -1.15
CA ALA A 30 4.61 3.36 0.07
C ALA A 30 5.50 2.12 -0.11
N ALA A 31 5.36 1.44 -1.26
CA ALA A 31 6.18 0.28 -1.57
C ALA A 31 7.65 0.65 -1.70
N MET A 32 7.96 1.79 -2.33
CA MET A 32 9.34 2.27 -2.46
C MET A 32 9.97 2.57 -1.10
N VAL A 33 9.23 3.24 -0.22
CA VAL A 33 9.72 3.55 1.14
C VAL A 33 9.92 2.27 1.94
N LEU A 34 9.01 1.32 1.81
CA LEU A 34 9.12 0.04 2.52
C LEU A 34 10.39 -0.72 2.10
N GLU A 35 10.70 -0.73 0.82
CA GLU A 35 11.92 -1.37 0.33
C GLU A 35 13.18 -0.63 0.80
N TRP A 36 13.12 0.71 0.86
CA TRP A 36 14.22 1.51 1.39
C TRP A 36 14.50 1.15 2.84
N ILE A 37 13.46 1.02 3.66
CA ILE A 37 13.57 0.62 5.07
C ILE A 37 14.16 -0.80 5.16
N ARG A 38 13.62 -1.71 4.37
CA ARG A 38 14.05 -3.11 4.38
C ARG A 38 15.57 -3.24 4.17
N ARG A 39 16.12 -2.45 3.23
CA ARG A 39 17.54 -2.51 2.90
C ARG A 39 18.44 -2.00 4.03
N ARG A 40 17.91 -1.18 4.93
CA ARG A 40 18.69 -0.50 5.97
C ARG A 40 18.41 -0.98 7.37
N ASP A 41 17.30 -1.67 7.58
CA ASP A 41 16.87 -2.12 8.90
C ASP A 41 16.83 -3.66 8.91
N PRO A 42 17.83 -4.33 9.55
CA PRO A 42 17.85 -5.79 9.58
C PRO A 42 16.63 -6.42 10.24
N ARG A 43 16.05 -5.76 11.25
CA ARG A 43 14.85 -6.29 11.91
C ARG A 43 13.65 -6.19 10.99
N MET A 44 13.47 -5.06 10.29
CA MET A 44 12.40 -4.91 9.33
C MET A 44 12.54 -5.90 8.19
N ASN A 45 13.77 -6.09 7.70
CA ASN A 45 14.04 -7.07 6.66
C ASN A 45 13.60 -8.48 7.09
N LYS A 46 13.92 -8.86 8.31
CA LYS A 46 13.53 -10.17 8.85
C LYS A 46 12.00 -10.30 8.91
N GLU A 47 11.33 -9.28 9.44
CA GLU A 47 9.88 -9.30 9.56
C GLU A 47 9.20 -9.35 8.20
N LEU A 48 9.68 -8.59 7.22
CA LEU A 48 9.12 -8.60 5.88
C LEU A 48 9.31 -9.95 5.19
N LYS A 49 10.43 -10.61 5.39
CA LYS A 49 10.66 -11.95 4.85
C LYS A 49 9.68 -12.98 5.44
N ASP A 50 9.28 -12.78 6.69
CA ASP A 50 8.35 -13.70 7.35
C ASP A 50 6.90 -13.49 6.89
N TYR A 51 6.53 -12.29 6.50
CA TYR A 51 5.14 -11.95 6.23
C TYR A 51 4.81 -11.73 4.77
N LEU A 52 5.73 -11.19 3.97
CA LEU A 52 5.43 -10.85 2.59
C LEU A 52 5.30 -12.09 1.71
N PHE A 53 4.38 -12.01 0.76
CA PHE A 53 4.17 -13.03 -0.27
C PHE A 53 3.83 -14.42 0.30
N THR A 54 3.20 -14.44 1.46
CA THR A 54 2.72 -15.68 2.08
C THR A 54 1.19 -15.70 2.04
N GLU A 55 0.63 -16.89 2.18
CA GLU A 55 -0.83 -17.09 2.20
C GLU A 55 -1.35 -17.46 3.57
N LYS A 56 -0.48 -17.57 4.56
CA LYS A 56 -0.87 -17.86 5.93
C LYS A 56 -1.51 -16.64 6.58
N PRO A 57 -2.25 -16.80 7.68
CA PRO A 57 -2.83 -15.67 8.40
C PRO A 57 -1.75 -14.65 8.79
N ILE A 58 -2.08 -13.37 8.64
CA ILE A 58 -1.11 -12.29 8.93
C ILE A 58 -0.88 -12.16 10.43
N ALA A 59 -1.95 -12.20 11.22
CA ALA A 59 -1.84 -12.06 12.67
C ALA A 59 -1.50 -13.38 13.33
N HIS A 60 -0.72 -13.31 14.40
CA HIS A 60 -0.48 -14.48 15.24
C HIS A 60 -1.75 -14.89 15.99
N PRO A 61 -1.97 -16.19 16.21
CA PRO A 61 -3.07 -16.64 17.05
C PRO A 61 -2.86 -16.23 18.49
#